data_fe1a0afe1caa6f6ecb571b2fb455c89a
#
_entry.id   fe1a0afe1caa6f6ecb571b2fb455c89a
#
_cell.length_a   1.000
_cell.length_b   1.000
_cell.length_c   1.000
_cell.angle_alpha   90.00
_cell.angle_beta   90.00
_cell.angle_gamma   90.00
#
_symmetry.space_group_name_H-M   'P 1'
#
loop_
_entity.id
_entity.type
_entity.pdbx_description
1 polymer ?
#
loop_
_entity_poly.entity_id
_entity_poly.type
_entity_poly.pdbx_seq_one_letter_code
_entity_poly.pdbx_strand_id
1 'polypeptide(L)'
;AITASLLLREFFMELQGICHKMHAGLKDLSVTDQQTRKANVEYKFVLDRSEINLPFRLGQEIEIEWTGNIYCVSCGSKTPKSYSQGHCFKCFKTKASCDMCIMKPETCHYHLGTCREDSFAHEVCFQPHIVYLANSSALKVGITRLGQMPTRWLDQGATQALPIMKVGSRRLSGQLEIMFGTQVADKTDWRKLLKGEAEPLNLLEVREQLVAEFAPKIQMIRDEFSQNLEFNETVELMENELPHEFIYPVEQYPEKVKSHNLDKTPIIRGVLQGIKGQYLILDTGVINIRKYSGYQLKLRAE
;
A
#
# COMPACT_ATOMS: atom_id res chain seq x y z
N ALA A 1 -31.25 29.93 31.81
CA ALA A 1 -31.51 28.65 31.21
C ALA A 1 -31.16 28.76 29.70
N ILE A 2 -29.97 28.38 29.31
CA ILE A 2 -29.53 28.29 27.91
C ILE A 2 -29.61 26.81 27.60
N THR A 3 -30.69 26.40 26.95
CA THR A 3 -30.82 25.10 26.35
C THR A 3 -29.89 25.02 25.14
N ALA A 4 -28.75 24.33 25.31
CA ALA A 4 -27.94 23.91 24.19
C ALA A 4 -28.71 22.85 23.38
N SER A 5 -29.37 23.29 22.32
CA SER A 5 -29.90 22.40 21.29
C SER A 5 -28.71 21.72 20.61
N LEU A 6 -28.42 20.48 21.02
CA LEU A 6 -27.62 19.56 20.22
C LEU A 6 -28.45 19.29 18.95
N LEU A 7 -28.16 20.03 17.88
CA LEU A 7 -28.58 19.68 16.53
C LEU A 7 -27.98 18.30 16.23
N LEU A 8 -28.81 17.27 16.33
CA LEU A 8 -28.53 15.96 15.76
C LEU A 8 -28.41 16.18 14.23
N ARG A 9 -27.18 16.30 13.74
CA ARG A 9 -26.92 16.25 12.30
C ARG A 9 -27.33 14.86 11.84
N GLU A 10 -28.32 14.78 10.97
CA GLU A 10 -28.72 13.51 10.35
C GLU A 10 -27.70 13.19 9.27
N PHE A 11 -26.93 12.12 9.46
CA PHE A 11 -26.11 11.54 8.39
C PHE A 11 -27.04 10.85 7.39
N PHE A 12 -26.86 11.13 6.11
CA PHE A 12 -27.65 10.50 5.04
C PHE A 12 -27.22 9.05 4.76
N MET A 13 -26.04 8.64 5.19
CA MET A 13 -25.51 7.30 5.02
C MET A 13 -24.90 6.78 6.33
N GLU A 14 -25.35 5.58 6.74
CA GLU A 14 -24.67 4.82 7.79
C GLU A 14 -24.42 3.39 7.31
N LEU A 15 -23.17 2.93 7.42
CA LEU A 15 -22.76 1.57 7.09
C LEU A 15 -21.88 1.01 8.21
N GLN A 16 -22.10 -0.27 8.55
CA GLN A 16 -21.31 -0.98 9.54
C GLN A 16 -20.78 -2.27 8.96
N GLY A 17 -19.51 -2.59 9.26
CA GLY A 17 -18.91 -3.86 8.83
C GLY A 17 -17.44 -3.99 9.30
N ILE A 18 -16.83 -5.11 8.93
CA ILE A 18 -15.42 -5.37 9.20
C ILE A 18 -14.60 -4.57 8.18
N CYS A 19 -13.71 -3.72 8.67
CA CYS A 19 -12.86 -2.89 7.85
C CYS A 19 -11.80 -3.72 7.12
N HIS A 20 -11.63 -3.43 5.84
CA HIS A 20 -10.54 -3.89 5.00
C HIS A 20 -9.68 -2.70 4.54
N LYS A 21 -8.52 -2.98 3.94
CA LYS A 21 -7.78 -1.92 3.26
C LYS A 21 -8.66 -1.28 2.19
N MET A 22 -8.50 0.01 1.95
CA MET A 22 -9.20 0.67 0.84
C MET A 22 -8.79 0.06 -0.50
N HIS A 23 -9.73 -0.09 -1.41
CA HIS A 23 -9.43 -0.42 -2.79
C HIS A 23 -9.08 0.86 -3.53
N ALA A 24 -7.95 0.83 -4.25
CA ALA A 24 -7.49 1.91 -5.10
C ALA A 24 -7.45 1.44 -6.55
N GLY A 25 -7.90 2.28 -7.46
CA GLY A 25 -7.91 2.04 -8.89
C GLY A 25 -7.46 3.27 -9.68
N LEU A 26 -7.23 3.07 -10.98
CA LEU A 26 -6.90 4.14 -11.91
C LEU A 26 -8.11 4.52 -12.74
N LYS A 27 -8.27 5.83 -12.95
CA LYS A 27 -9.29 6.41 -13.81
C LYS A 27 -8.64 7.42 -14.78
N ASP A 28 -9.23 7.58 -15.96
CA ASP A 28 -8.81 8.56 -16.97
C ASP A 28 -7.32 8.41 -17.35
N LEU A 29 -6.88 7.16 -17.57
CA LEU A 29 -5.51 6.87 -17.98
C LEU A 29 -5.22 7.49 -19.37
N SER A 30 -4.19 8.31 -19.44
CA SER A 30 -3.69 8.95 -20.65
C SER A 30 -2.18 8.76 -20.78
N VAL A 31 -1.67 8.92 -22.01
CA VAL A 31 -0.22 8.99 -22.26
C VAL A 31 0.07 10.41 -22.70
N THR A 32 1.01 11.07 -22.02
CA THR A 32 1.43 12.43 -22.33
C THR A 32 2.40 12.46 -23.51
N ASP A 33 2.64 13.63 -24.10
CA ASP A 33 3.64 13.84 -25.17
C ASP A 33 5.06 13.46 -24.70
N GLN A 34 5.31 13.51 -23.40
CA GLN A 34 6.56 13.07 -22.76
C GLN A 34 6.62 11.57 -22.50
N GLN A 35 5.72 10.77 -23.10
CA GLN A 35 5.63 9.33 -22.91
C GLN A 35 5.49 8.90 -21.43
N THR A 36 4.74 9.65 -20.65
CA THR A 36 4.39 9.33 -19.28
C THR A 36 2.92 8.91 -19.19
N ARG A 37 2.63 7.80 -18.52
CA ARG A 37 1.26 7.36 -18.23
C ARG A 37 0.73 8.14 -17.04
N LYS A 38 -0.29 8.97 -17.26
CA LYS A 38 -0.91 9.80 -16.23
C LYS A 38 -2.33 9.35 -15.95
N ALA A 39 -2.69 9.22 -14.67
CA ALA A 39 -4.02 8.78 -14.28
C ALA A 39 -4.49 9.43 -12.97
N ASN A 40 -5.79 9.62 -12.86
CA ASN A 40 -6.44 9.93 -11.59
C ASN A 40 -6.59 8.66 -10.75
N VAL A 41 -6.44 8.80 -9.42
CA VAL A 41 -6.65 7.70 -8.49
C VAL A 41 -8.06 7.78 -7.90
N GLU A 42 -8.78 6.68 -7.96
CA GLU A 42 -10.06 6.54 -7.27
C GLU A 42 -9.96 5.56 -6.11
N TYR A 43 -10.80 5.76 -5.09
CA TYR A 43 -10.78 4.97 -3.88
C TYR A 43 -12.16 4.47 -3.49
N LYS A 44 -12.20 3.25 -2.97
CA LYS A 44 -13.38 2.71 -2.30
C LYS A 44 -13.02 2.32 -0.87
N PHE A 45 -13.82 2.78 0.07
CA PHE A 45 -13.75 2.32 1.45
C PHE A 45 -14.47 0.98 1.55
N VAL A 46 -13.89 0.00 2.22
CA VAL A 46 -14.39 -1.38 2.20
C VAL A 46 -14.78 -1.82 3.60
N LEU A 47 -16.07 -2.11 3.77
CA LEU A 47 -16.65 -2.72 4.98
C LEU A 47 -17.30 -4.04 4.58
N ASP A 48 -16.81 -5.17 5.09
CA ASP A 48 -17.17 -6.51 4.66
C ASP A 48 -17.07 -6.66 3.13
N ARG A 49 -18.23 -6.76 2.44
CA ARG A 49 -18.32 -6.83 0.97
C ARG A 49 -18.82 -5.53 0.34
N SER A 50 -19.10 -4.52 1.17
CA SER A 50 -19.62 -3.22 0.70
C SER A 50 -18.46 -2.31 0.34
N GLU A 51 -18.52 -1.76 -0.87
CA GLU A 51 -17.55 -0.77 -1.39
C GLU A 51 -18.22 0.61 -1.48
N ILE A 52 -17.65 1.59 -0.80
CA ILE A 52 -18.16 2.96 -0.74
C ILE A 52 -17.21 3.87 -1.49
N ASN A 53 -17.70 4.56 -2.51
CA ASN A 53 -16.91 5.52 -3.28
C ASN A 53 -16.71 6.81 -2.47
N LEU A 54 -15.59 6.92 -1.78
CA LEU A 54 -15.28 8.06 -0.93
C LEU A 54 -14.96 9.38 -1.66
N PRO A 55 -14.38 9.41 -2.89
CA PRO A 55 -14.16 10.68 -3.58
C PRO A 55 -15.42 11.52 -3.79
N PHE A 56 -16.60 10.90 -3.85
CA PHE A 56 -17.87 11.66 -3.88
C PHE A 56 -18.24 12.32 -2.54
N ARG A 57 -17.45 12.08 -1.49
CA ARG A 57 -17.62 12.63 -0.14
C ARG A 57 -16.58 13.69 0.23
N LEU A 58 -15.73 14.09 -0.73
CA LEU A 58 -14.81 15.22 -0.51
C LEU A 58 -15.61 16.49 -0.19
N GLY A 59 -15.12 17.25 0.78
CA GLY A 59 -15.79 18.42 1.32
C GLY A 59 -16.96 18.13 2.28
N GLN A 60 -17.32 16.86 2.51
CA GLN A 60 -18.40 16.47 3.42
C GLN A 60 -17.88 16.00 4.77
N GLU A 61 -18.68 16.17 5.83
CA GLU A 61 -18.36 15.62 7.13
C GLU A 61 -18.53 14.09 7.12
N ILE A 62 -17.53 13.38 7.62
CA ILE A 62 -17.60 11.93 7.85
C ILE A 62 -17.31 11.62 9.31
N GLU A 63 -17.90 10.53 9.78
CA GLU A 63 -17.64 9.96 11.10
C GLU A 63 -17.24 8.49 10.95
N ILE A 64 -16.15 8.11 11.62
CA ILE A 64 -15.69 6.73 11.73
C ILE A 64 -15.73 6.34 13.20
N GLU A 65 -16.53 5.33 13.53
CA GLU A 65 -16.69 4.80 14.89
C GLU A 65 -16.20 3.35 14.95
N TRP A 66 -15.30 3.04 15.90
CA TRP A 66 -14.96 1.66 16.23
C TRP A 66 -15.95 1.11 17.27
N THR A 67 -16.60 0.00 16.97
CA THR A 67 -17.61 -0.63 17.85
C THR A 67 -17.02 -1.43 19.02
N GLY A 68 -15.70 -1.45 19.18
CA GLY A 68 -15.00 -2.23 20.22
C GLY A 68 -14.70 -3.68 19.82
N ASN A 69 -15.09 -4.13 18.63
CA ASN A 69 -14.86 -5.48 18.16
C ASN A 69 -13.75 -5.52 17.09
N ILE A 70 -12.94 -6.60 17.13
CA ILE A 70 -11.95 -6.92 16.12
C ILE A 70 -12.13 -8.38 15.70
N TYR A 71 -12.11 -8.65 14.40
CA TYR A 71 -12.21 -9.99 13.82
C TYR A 71 -10.98 -10.29 12.97
N CYS A 72 -10.47 -11.51 13.11
CA CYS A 72 -9.28 -11.92 12.36
C CYS A 72 -9.58 -11.97 10.86
N VAL A 73 -8.79 -11.25 10.06
CA VAL A 73 -8.93 -11.23 8.59
C VAL A 73 -8.68 -12.58 7.92
N SER A 74 -8.03 -13.52 8.61
CA SER A 74 -7.71 -14.85 8.09
C SER A 74 -8.70 -15.93 8.52
N CYS A 75 -9.10 -15.99 9.78
CA CYS A 75 -9.97 -17.05 10.30
C CYS A 75 -11.36 -16.57 10.78
N GLY A 76 -11.64 -15.27 10.72
CA GLY A 76 -12.93 -14.68 11.14
C GLY A 76 -13.18 -14.65 12.66
N SER A 77 -12.31 -15.26 13.48
CA SER A 77 -12.52 -15.32 14.94
C SER A 77 -12.39 -13.94 15.57
N LYS A 78 -13.23 -13.64 16.54
CA LYS A 78 -13.08 -12.45 17.39
C LYS A 78 -11.75 -12.49 18.14
N THR A 79 -11.06 -11.35 18.20
CA THR A 79 -9.75 -11.21 18.86
C THR A 79 -9.70 -9.92 19.66
N PRO A 80 -9.02 -9.90 20.82
CA PRO A 80 -8.89 -8.68 21.62
C PRO A 80 -7.94 -7.65 21.00
N LYS A 81 -7.08 -8.07 20.05
CA LYS A 81 -6.05 -7.23 19.44
C LYS A 81 -5.74 -7.70 18.01
N SER A 82 -5.40 -6.75 17.14
CA SER A 82 -4.74 -7.00 15.86
C SER A 82 -3.23 -7.16 16.07
N TYR A 83 -2.67 -8.33 15.76
CA TYR A 83 -1.24 -8.62 15.91
C TYR A 83 -0.43 -8.28 14.67
N SER A 84 -1.04 -8.36 13.49
CA SER A 84 -0.48 -7.91 12.22
C SER A 84 -1.61 -7.68 11.24
N GLN A 85 -1.89 -6.42 10.89
CA GLN A 85 -2.87 -6.04 9.86
C GLN A 85 -4.19 -6.85 9.92
N GLY A 86 -4.77 -7.00 11.12
CA GLY A 86 -6.05 -7.70 11.33
C GLY A 86 -5.95 -9.17 11.73
N HIS A 87 -4.78 -9.77 11.87
CA HIS A 87 -4.66 -11.17 12.29
C HIS A 87 -4.79 -11.33 13.80
N CYS A 88 -5.43 -12.43 14.25
CA CYS A 88 -5.37 -12.89 15.63
C CYS A 88 -4.00 -13.51 15.95
N PHE A 89 -3.69 -13.73 17.23
CA PHE A 89 -2.40 -14.28 17.65
C PHE A 89 -2.08 -15.64 17.03
N LYS A 90 -3.05 -16.55 16.95
CA LYS A 90 -2.87 -17.86 16.31
C LYS A 90 -2.47 -17.72 14.84
N CYS A 91 -3.23 -16.96 14.06
CA CYS A 91 -2.93 -16.73 12.64
C CYS A 91 -1.60 -15.98 12.44
N PHE A 92 -1.30 -14.99 13.30
CA PHE A 92 -0.02 -14.30 13.29
C PHE A 92 1.17 -15.25 13.46
N LYS A 93 1.03 -16.30 14.28
CA LYS A 93 2.08 -17.30 14.51
C LYS A 93 2.19 -18.35 13.41
N THR A 94 1.08 -18.68 12.75
CA THR A 94 1.03 -19.87 11.87
C THR A 94 0.93 -19.56 10.39
N LYS A 95 0.45 -18.36 10.00
CA LYS A 95 0.26 -18.00 8.60
C LYS A 95 1.55 -17.53 7.95
N ALA A 96 1.80 -18.00 6.71
CA ALA A 96 2.95 -17.55 5.92
C ALA A 96 2.88 -16.05 5.62
N SER A 97 1.67 -15.50 5.43
CA SER A 97 1.45 -14.06 5.22
C SER A 97 1.89 -13.18 6.40
N CYS A 98 2.15 -13.77 7.57
CA CYS A 98 2.65 -13.10 8.78
C CYS A 98 4.11 -13.44 9.09
N ASP A 99 4.77 -14.21 8.24
CA ASP A 99 6.17 -14.57 8.44
C ASP A 99 7.10 -13.37 8.22
N MET A 100 8.29 -13.41 8.84
CA MET A 100 9.29 -12.35 8.70
C MET A 100 9.76 -12.17 7.24
N CYS A 101 9.82 -13.24 6.47
CA CYS A 101 10.18 -13.19 5.05
C CYS A 101 9.18 -12.41 4.18
N ILE A 102 7.97 -12.12 4.69
CA ILE A 102 7.05 -11.18 4.03
C ILE A 102 7.55 -9.73 4.10
N MET A 103 8.27 -9.39 5.15
CA MET A 103 8.88 -8.06 5.31
C MET A 103 10.31 -8.02 4.80
N LYS A 104 11.00 -9.16 4.76
CA LYS A 104 12.39 -9.34 4.35
C LYS A 104 12.49 -10.53 3.39
N PRO A 105 12.10 -10.37 2.12
CA PRO A 105 12.00 -11.46 1.16
C PRO A 105 13.30 -12.22 0.93
N GLU A 106 14.42 -11.56 1.06
CA GLU A 106 15.76 -12.14 0.97
C GLU A 106 16.04 -13.21 2.03
N THR A 107 15.32 -13.16 3.15
CA THR A 107 15.42 -14.14 4.23
C THR A 107 14.50 -15.36 4.03
N CYS A 108 13.97 -15.56 2.81
CA CYS A 108 13.12 -16.70 2.52
C CYS A 108 13.82 -18.01 2.85
N HIS A 109 13.14 -18.87 3.61
CA HIS A 109 13.65 -20.12 4.11
C HIS A 109 12.89 -21.35 3.56
N TYR A 110 12.22 -21.18 2.42
CA TYR A 110 11.47 -22.26 1.75
C TYR A 110 12.37 -23.46 1.45
N HIS A 111 13.56 -23.22 0.90
CA HIS A 111 14.56 -24.23 0.56
C HIS A 111 15.06 -25.05 1.77
N LEU A 112 14.79 -24.59 2.99
CA LEU A 112 15.09 -25.33 4.23
C LEU A 112 13.92 -26.21 4.68
N GLY A 113 12.79 -26.24 3.92
CA GLY A 113 11.59 -26.98 4.29
C GLY A 113 10.85 -26.41 5.50
N THR A 114 11.10 -25.17 5.87
CA THR A 114 10.55 -24.53 7.09
C THR A 114 9.48 -23.46 6.78
N CYS A 115 9.06 -23.32 5.51
CA CYS A 115 7.96 -22.43 5.16
C CYS A 115 6.67 -22.83 5.89
N ARG A 116 5.93 -21.86 6.40
CA ARG A 116 4.71 -22.13 7.19
C ARG A 116 3.56 -22.69 6.37
N GLU A 117 3.43 -22.33 5.10
CA GLU A 117 2.36 -22.76 4.18
C GLU A 117 2.94 -22.91 2.78
N ASP A 118 3.03 -24.13 2.28
CA ASP A 118 3.56 -24.46 0.97
C ASP A 118 2.70 -23.85 -0.17
N SER A 119 1.38 -23.97 -0.05
CA SER A 119 0.44 -23.38 -1.01
C SER A 119 0.63 -21.86 -1.17
N PHE A 120 0.88 -21.16 -0.05
CA PHE A 120 1.16 -19.72 -0.08
C PHE A 120 2.46 -19.41 -0.84
N ALA A 121 3.48 -20.24 -0.69
CA ALA A 121 4.73 -20.06 -1.41
C ALA A 121 4.49 -20.14 -2.93
N HIS A 122 3.75 -21.14 -3.40
CA HIS A 122 3.42 -21.30 -4.82
C HIS A 122 2.49 -20.20 -5.35
N GLU A 123 1.46 -19.80 -4.59
CA GLU A 123 0.48 -18.80 -5.02
C GLU A 123 1.01 -17.35 -4.94
N VAL A 124 2.01 -17.10 -4.10
CA VAL A 124 2.48 -15.74 -3.81
C VAL A 124 3.96 -15.55 -4.11
N CYS A 125 4.84 -16.42 -3.55
CA CYS A 125 6.28 -16.16 -3.57
C CYS A 125 6.95 -16.57 -4.88
N PHE A 126 6.46 -17.64 -5.53
CA PHE A 126 6.97 -18.15 -6.82
C PHE A 126 6.20 -17.62 -8.02
N GLN A 127 5.48 -16.52 -7.83
CA GLN A 127 4.87 -15.78 -8.92
C GLN A 127 5.82 -14.68 -9.43
N PRO A 128 5.68 -14.21 -10.68
CA PRO A 128 6.46 -13.10 -11.18
C PRO A 128 6.33 -11.86 -10.29
N HIS A 129 7.48 -11.27 -9.93
CA HIS A 129 7.58 -10.03 -9.17
C HIS A 129 8.21 -8.93 -10.01
N ILE A 130 7.86 -7.71 -9.65
CA ILE A 130 8.39 -6.49 -10.26
C ILE A 130 9.21 -5.75 -9.22
N VAL A 131 10.43 -5.41 -9.60
CA VAL A 131 11.26 -4.41 -8.92
C VAL A 131 10.97 -3.07 -9.60
N TYR A 132 10.69 -2.02 -8.84
CA TYR A 132 10.27 -0.74 -9.38
C TYR A 132 10.88 0.43 -8.60
N LEU A 133 10.99 1.57 -9.27
CA LEU A 133 11.22 2.86 -8.65
C LEU A 133 9.88 3.50 -8.31
N ALA A 134 9.82 4.17 -7.18
CA ALA A 134 8.65 4.98 -6.81
C ALA A 134 9.09 6.27 -6.12
N ASN A 135 8.34 7.33 -6.39
CA ASN A 135 8.42 8.60 -5.69
C ASN A 135 7.17 8.78 -4.85
N SER A 136 7.28 8.80 -3.53
CA SER A 136 6.15 9.02 -2.63
C SER A 136 6.36 10.19 -1.66
N SER A 137 7.54 10.33 -1.12
CA SER A 137 8.07 11.49 -0.38
C SER A 137 9.55 11.69 -0.68
N ALA A 138 10.17 10.67 -1.26
CA ALA A 138 11.49 10.61 -1.84
C ALA A 138 11.54 9.41 -2.76
N LEU A 139 12.59 9.34 -3.59
CA LEU A 139 12.87 8.17 -4.41
C LEU A 139 13.09 6.94 -3.54
N LYS A 140 12.50 5.83 -3.93
CA LYS A 140 12.72 4.52 -3.31
C LYS A 140 12.67 3.40 -4.34
N VAL A 141 13.30 2.29 -4.03
CA VAL A 141 13.06 1.00 -4.68
C VAL A 141 11.97 0.26 -3.93
N GLY A 142 11.19 -0.52 -4.61
CA GLY A 142 10.19 -1.40 -4.01
C GLY A 142 9.93 -2.62 -4.87
N ILE A 143 9.26 -3.58 -4.28
CA ILE A 143 8.87 -4.82 -4.96
C ILE A 143 7.38 -5.08 -4.84
N THR A 144 6.84 -5.75 -5.86
CA THR A 144 5.44 -6.20 -5.85
C THR A 144 5.26 -7.41 -6.76
N ARG A 145 4.22 -8.22 -6.53
CA ARG A 145 3.80 -9.22 -7.53
C ARG A 145 3.29 -8.50 -8.78
N LEU A 146 3.53 -9.09 -9.93
CA LEU A 146 3.06 -8.54 -11.21
C LEU A 146 1.55 -8.22 -11.18
N GLY A 147 0.72 -9.12 -10.66
CA GLY A 147 -0.74 -8.93 -10.55
C GLY A 147 -1.19 -7.91 -9.49
N GLN A 148 -0.26 -7.28 -8.75
CA GLN A 148 -0.55 -6.22 -7.79
C GLN A 148 -0.15 -4.81 -8.30
N MET A 149 0.25 -4.70 -9.54
CA MET A 149 0.41 -3.40 -10.19
C MET A 149 -0.93 -2.94 -10.80
N PRO A 150 -1.29 -1.66 -10.70
CA PRO A 150 -0.61 -0.57 -10.00
C PRO A 150 -0.98 -0.45 -8.51
N THR A 151 -1.85 -1.32 -8.00
CA THR A 151 -2.44 -1.22 -6.64
C THR A 151 -1.38 -0.99 -5.56
N ARG A 152 -0.21 -1.66 -5.67
CA ARG A 152 0.86 -1.50 -4.69
C ARG A 152 1.42 -0.06 -4.64
N TRP A 153 1.55 0.59 -5.79
CA TRP A 153 2.01 1.98 -5.88
C TRP A 153 0.99 2.94 -5.26
N LEU A 154 -0.29 2.70 -5.57
CA LEU A 154 -1.41 3.50 -5.04
C LEU A 154 -1.56 3.34 -3.53
N ASP A 155 -1.46 2.11 -3.01
CA ASP A 155 -1.49 1.81 -1.57
C ASP A 155 -0.37 2.53 -0.80
N GLN A 156 0.77 2.78 -1.44
CA GLN A 156 1.91 3.50 -0.89
C GLN A 156 1.86 5.02 -1.11
N GLY A 157 0.85 5.52 -1.83
CA GLY A 157 0.69 6.95 -2.14
C GLY A 157 1.79 7.49 -3.05
N ALA A 158 2.36 6.66 -3.92
CA ALA A 158 3.37 7.09 -4.88
C ALA A 158 2.79 8.13 -5.85
N THR A 159 3.50 9.23 -6.09
CA THR A 159 3.13 10.21 -7.12
C THR A 159 3.66 9.82 -8.49
N GLN A 160 4.78 9.10 -8.51
CA GLN A 160 5.39 8.53 -9.71
C GLN A 160 5.85 7.11 -9.45
N ALA A 161 5.82 6.24 -10.46
CA ALA A 161 6.39 4.90 -10.40
C ALA A 161 6.89 4.44 -11.77
N LEU A 162 7.94 3.60 -11.78
CA LEU A 162 8.52 3.02 -12.99
C LEU A 162 8.96 1.58 -12.71
N PRO A 163 8.41 0.55 -13.38
CA PRO A 163 8.97 -0.79 -13.36
C PRO A 163 10.37 -0.82 -13.94
N ILE A 164 11.30 -1.54 -13.30
CA ILE A 164 12.68 -1.66 -13.79
C ILE A 164 13.06 -3.09 -14.14
N MET A 165 12.58 -4.05 -13.36
CA MET A 165 12.85 -5.47 -13.61
C MET A 165 11.65 -6.34 -13.30
N LYS A 166 11.47 -7.40 -14.08
CA LYS A 166 10.59 -8.52 -13.79
C LYS A 166 11.43 -9.73 -13.43
N VAL A 167 11.09 -10.39 -12.34
CA VAL A 167 11.84 -11.53 -11.80
C VAL A 167 10.91 -12.68 -11.44
N GLY A 168 11.46 -13.91 -11.41
CA GLY A 168 10.68 -15.13 -11.24
C GLY A 168 10.13 -15.34 -9.83
N SER A 169 10.78 -14.78 -8.81
CA SER A 169 10.38 -15.02 -7.41
C SER A 169 10.44 -13.80 -6.51
N ARG A 170 9.73 -13.91 -5.37
CA ARG A 170 9.76 -12.90 -4.33
C ARG A 170 11.14 -12.79 -3.67
N ARG A 171 11.84 -13.91 -3.46
CA ARG A 171 13.19 -13.92 -2.86
C ARG A 171 14.16 -13.13 -3.72
N LEU A 172 14.17 -13.42 -5.03
CA LEU A 172 15.02 -12.74 -5.99
C LEU A 172 14.71 -11.23 -6.05
N SER A 173 13.41 -10.86 -6.05
CA SER A 173 13.04 -9.45 -6.00
C SER A 173 13.55 -8.74 -4.75
N GLY A 174 13.56 -9.39 -3.59
CA GLY A 174 14.09 -8.84 -2.34
C GLY A 174 15.62 -8.63 -2.38
N GLN A 175 16.36 -9.54 -3.00
CA GLN A 175 17.82 -9.38 -3.18
C GLN A 175 18.14 -8.18 -4.05
N LEU A 176 17.40 -7.99 -5.15
CA LEU A 176 17.56 -6.83 -6.02
C LEU A 176 17.13 -5.53 -5.32
N GLU A 177 16.05 -5.56 -4.53
CA GLU A 177 15.61 -4.40 -3.72
C GLU A 177 16.72 -3.94 -2.77
N ILE A 178 17.36 -4.87 -2.04
CA ILE A 178 18.49 -4.55 -1.16
C ILE A 178 19.67 -3.99 -1.96
N MET A 179 20.01 -4.63 -3.07
CA MET A 179 21.13 -4.20 -3.91
C MET A 179 20.95 -2.73 -4.37
N PHE A 180 19.80 -2.41 -4.93
CA PHE A 180 19.48 -1.04 -5.36
C PHE A 180 19.28 -0.09 -4.18
N GLY A 181 18.78 -0.58 -3.05
CA GLY A 181 18.59 0.18 -1.81
C GLY A 181 19.89 0.71 -1.20
N THR A 182 21.06 0.23 -1.64
CA THR A 182 22.36 0.80 -1.23
C THR A 182 22.58 2.21 -1.78
N GLN A 183 21.94 2.56 -2.91
CA GLN A 183 22.04 3.87 -3.56
C GLN A 183 20.76 4.71 -3.42
N VAL A 184 19.63 4.06 -3.16
CA VAL A 184 18.33 4.71 -3.09
C VAL A 184 17.73 4.52 -1.70
N ALA A 185 17.22 5.58 -1.09
CA ALA A 185 16.57 5.52 0.22
C ALA A 185 15.36 4.56 0.20
N ASP A 186 15.26 3.71 1.23
CA ASP A 186 14.19 2.69 1.33
C ASP A 186 12.95 3.19 2.11
N LYS A 187 12.99 4.36 2.74
CA LYS A 187 11.94 4.76 3.69
C LYS A 187 11.11 5.93 3.19
N THR A 188 9.80 5.68 3.07
CA THR A 188 8.82 6.76 2.89
C THR A 188 8.64 7.54 4.20
N ASP A 189 8.87 8.85 4.17
CA ASP A 189 8.38 9.73 5.23
C ASP A 189 6.87 9.98 5.03
N TRP A 190 6.05 9.29 5.81
CA TRP A 190 4.60 9.36 5.71
C TRP A 190 4.03 10.78 6.00
N ARG A 191 4.75 11.60 6.75
CA ARG A 191 4.35 12.99 7.00
C ARG A 191 4.56 13.85 5.76
N LYS A 192 5.72 13.73 5.09
CA LYS A 192 5.99 14.39 3.81
C LYS A 192 5.03 13.91 2.72
N LEU A 193 4.78 12.59 2.66
CA LEU A 193 3.78 12.01 1.76
C LEU A 193 2.41 12.71 1.89
N LEU A 194 1.94 12.90 3.14
CA LEU A 194 0.64 13.49 3.43
C LEU A 194 0.61 15.02 3.41
N LYS A 195 1.74 15.67 3.16
CA LYS A 195 1.82 17.10 2.84
C LYS A 195 1.91 17.38 1.34
N GLY A 196 2.00 16.34 0.52
CA GLY A 196 2.14 16.51 -0.92
C GLY A 196 3.52 17.00 -1.39
N GLU A 197 4.55 16.87 -0.56
CA GLU A 197 5.89 17.46 -0.77
C GLU A 197 6.83 16.61 -1.67
N ALA A 198 6.31 15.67 -2.46
CA ALA A 198 7.15 14.89 -3.37
C ALA A 198 7.49 15.70 -4.64
N GLU A 199 8.75 16.10 -4.79
CA GLU A 199 9.24 16.76 -6.00
C GLU A 199 9.27 15.76 -7.17
N PRO A 200 8.87 16.16 -8.39
CA PRO A 200 8.93 15.30 -9.57
C PRO A 200 10.37 14.86 -9.88
N LEU A 201 10.54 13.60 -10.28
CA LEU A 201 11.83 13.00 -10.62
C LEU A 201 11.83 12.47 -12.05
N ASN A 202 12.98 12.50 -12.71
CA ASN A 202 13.20 11.82 -13.97
C ASN A 202 13.52 10.34 -13.70
N LEU A 203 12.48 9.51 -13.56
CA LEU A 203 12.64 8.09 -13.21
C LEU A 203 13.32 7.28 -14.32
N LEU A 204 13.26 7.72 -15.59
CA LEU A 204 13.95 7.05 -16.69
C LEU A 204 15.48 7.18 -16.52
N GLU A 205 15.95 8.39 -16.28
CA GLU A 205 17.38 8.65 -16.04
C GLU A 205 17.88 7.90 -14.80
N VAL A 206 17.10 7.90 -13.72
CA VAL A 206 17.44 7.14 -12.51
C VAL A 206 17.55 5.64 -12.80
N ARG A 207 16.60 5.08 -13.58
CA ARG A 207 16.66 3.67 -13.99
C ARG A 207 17.93 3.36 -14.76
N GLU A 208 18.27 4.18 -15.77
CA GLU A 208 19.46 4.01 -16.61
C GLU A 208 20.74 4.04 -15.77
N GLN A 209 20.87 5.01 -14.86
CA GLN A 209 22.01 5.12 -13.96
C GLN A 209 22.15 3.90 -13.05
N LEU A 210 21.06 3.47 -12.40
CA LEU A 210 21.07 2.31 -11.51
C LEU A 210 21.39 1.01 -12.26
N VAL A 211 20.78 0.79 -13.41
CA VAL A 211 21.03 -0.43 -14.21
C VAL A 211 22.47 -0.48 -14.69
N ALA A 212 23.04 0.65 -15.15
CA ALA A 212 24.42 0.72 -15.59
C ALA A 212 25.40 0.48 -14.42
N GLU A 213 25.19 1.11 -13.27
CA GLU A 213 26.04 0.97 -12.09
C GLU A 213 26.05 -0.46 -11.54
N PHE A 214 24.89 -1.10 -11.51
CA PHE A 214 24.74 -2.45 -10.95
C PHE A 214 24.83 -3.58 -11.99
N ALA A 215 25.12 -3.28 -13.27
CA ALA A 215 25.17 -4.30 -14.34
C ALA A 215 26.00 -5.54 -13.99
N PRO A 216 27.23 -5.44 -13.43
CA PRO A 216 28.00 -6.63 -13.04
C PRO A 216 27.33 -7.47 -11.95
N LYS A 217 26.71 -6.82 -10.95
CA LYS A 217 26.00 -7.51 -9.86
C LYS A 217 24.71 -8.16 -10.35
N ILE A 218 23.98 -7.50 -11.25
CA ILE A 218 22.79 -8.06 -11.90
C ILE A 218 23.16 -9.33 -12.67
N GLN A 219 24.28 -9.30 -13.40
CA GLN A 219 24.75 -10.47 -14.13
C GLN A 219 25.14 -11.62 -13.19
N MET A 220 25.86 -11.33 -12.10
CA MET A 220 26.17 -12.35 -11.08
C MET A 220 24.91 -13.00 -10.50
N ILE A 221 23.89 -12.19 -10.17
CA ILE A 221 22.61 -12.71 -9.67
C ILE A 221 21.91 -13.57 -10.75
N ARG A 222 21.92 -13.13 -12.02
CA ARG A 222 21.37 -13.94 -13.12
C ARG A 222 22.08 -15.30 -13.21
N ASP A 223 23.40 -15.33 -13.16
CA ASP A 223 24.18 -16.54 -13.29
C ASP A 223 23.95 -17.50 -12.10
N GLU A 224 23.87 -16.96 -10.88
CA GLU A 224 23.57 -17.73 -9.67
C GLU A 224 22.16 -18.36 -9.74
N PHE A 225 21.16 -17.59 -10.11
CA PHE A 225 19.76 -18.04 -10.09
C PHE A 225 19.36 -18.82 -11.35
N SER A 226 20.02 -18.66 -12.50
CA SER A 226 19.78 -19.43 -13.71
C SER A 226 20.04 -20.93 -13.54
N GLN A 227 20.83 -21.31 -12.55
CA GLN A 227 21.14 -22.71 -12.21
C GLN A 227 20.07 -23.33 -11.30
N ASN A 228 19.14 -22.54 -10.78
CA ASN A 228 18.08 -23.03 -9.90
C ASN A 228 16.83 -23.36 -10.72
N LEU A 229 16.77 -24.58 -11.25
CA LEU A 229 15.66 -25.07 -12.07
C LEU A 229 14.34 -25.27 -11.31
N GLU A 230 14.37 -25.25 -9.96
CA GLU A 230 13.20 -25.52 -9.12
C GLU A 230 12.19 -24.36 -9.13
N PHE A 231 12.64 -23.10 -9.31
CA PHE A 231 11.81 -21.91 -9.08
C PHE A 231 11.69 -20.94 -10.26
N ASN A 232 12.12 -21.32 -11.47
CA ASN A 232 12.07 -20.43 -12.66
C ASN A 232 12.61 -19.01 -12.36
N GLU A 233 13.80 -18.94 -11.79
CA GLU A 233 14.45 -17.72 -11.33
C GLU A 233 14.96 -16.89 -12.53
N THR A 234 14.08 -16.13 -13.14
CA THR A 234 14.40 -15.25 -14.28
C THR A 234 14.61 -13.81 -13.85
N VAL A 235 15.48 -13.08 -14.55
CA VAL A 235 15.67 -11.63 -14.41
C VAL A 235 15.55 -11.00 -15.79
N GLU A 236 14.50 -10.21 -16.00
CA GLU A 236 14.19 -9.51 -17.24
C GLU A 236 14.18 -8.00 -16.98
N LEU A 237 14.99 -7.23 -17.74
CA LEU A 237 14.95 -5.77 -17.71
C LEU A 237 13.71 -5.26 -18.44
N MET A 238 13.01 -4.31 -17.85
CA MET A 238 11.80 -3.70 -18.41
C MET A 238 12.14 -2.33 -19.04
N GLU A 239 12.97 -2.35 -20.07
CA GLU A 239 13.52 -1.12 -20.70
C GLU A 239 12.46 -0.26 -21.37
N ASN A 240 11.41 -0.88 -21.92
CA ASN A 240 10.37 -0.20 -22.70
C ASN A 240 9.20 0.31 -21.84
N GLU A 241 9.24 0.11 -20.51
CA GLU A 241 8.18 0.59 -19.64
C GLU A 241 8.25 2.10 -19.45
N LEU A 242 7.08 2.73 -19.53
CA LEU A 242 6.91 4.16 -19.34
C LEU A 242 6.70 4.50 -17.86
N PRO A 243 7.16 5.69 -17.41
CA PRO A 243 6.82 6.21 -16.09
C PRO A 243 5.32 6.38 -15.92
N HIS A 244 4.84 6.16 -14.70
CA HIS A 244 3.47 6.44 -14.29
C HIS A 244 3.45 7.65 -13.36
N GLU A 245 2.46 8.53 -13.54
CA GLU A 245 2.12 9.64 -12.65
C GLU A 245 0.70 9.48 -12.14
N PHE A 246 0.51 9.73 -10.85
CA PHE A 246 -0.76 9.53 -10.16
C PHE A 246 -1.25 10.82 -9.53
N ILE A 247 -2.50 11.20 -9.84
CA ILE A 247 -3.20 12.34 -9.27
C ILE A 247 -4.16 11.79 -8.22
N TYR A 248 -3.91 12.13 -6.97
CA TYR A 248 -4.76 11.71 -5.85
C TYR A 248 -5.93 12.68 -5.64
N PRO A 249 -7.10 12.18 -5.19
CA PRO A 249 -8.25 13.02 -4.84
C PRO A 249 -7.96 13.72 -3.49
N VAL A 250 -7.23 14.82 -3.54
CA VAL A 250 -6.89 15.66 -2.39
C VAL A 250 -7.19 17.11 -2.75
N GLU A 251 -8.16 17.71 -2.05
CA GLU A 251 -8.49 19.12 -2.19
C GLU A 251 -7.57 20.00 -1.36
N GLN A 252 -7.21 19.51 -0.15
CA GLN A 252 -6.32 20.24 0.76
C GLN A 252 -5.41 19.31 1.51
N TYR A 253 -4.10 19.54 1.41
CA TYR A 253 -3.09 18.87 2.24
C TYR A 253 -2.95 19.56 3.60
N PRO A 254 -2.74 18.81 4.72
CA PRO A 254 -2.59 19.38 6.04
C PRO A 254 -1.22 20.06 6.20
N GLU A 255 -1.20 21.26 6.77
CA GLU A 255 0.05 21.92 7.16
C GLU A 255 0.81 21.13 8.26
N LYS A 256 0.05 20.60 9.22
CA LYS A 256 0.56 19.75 10.31
C LYS A 256 -0.14 18.40 10.30
N VAL A 257 0.64 17.34 10.12
CA VAL A 257 0.11 15.97 10.10
C VAL A 257 -0.10 15.46 11.51
N LYS A 258 -1.36 15.43 11.97
CA LYS A 258 -1.81 14.85 13.24
C LYS A 258 -2.50 13.51 12.95
N SER A 259 -2.00 12.43 13.52
CA SER A 259 -2.59 11.10 13.32
C SER A 259 -3.70 10.82 14.34
N HIS A 260 -4.86 10.44 13.84
CA HIS A 260 -5.94 9.84 14.65
C HIS A 260 -5.63 8.40 15.03
N ASN A 261 -6.19 7.96 16.15
CA ASN A 261 -6.02 6.61 16.66
C ASN A 261 -7.32 6.11 17.30
N LEU A 262 -8.02 5.17 16.61
CA LEU A 262 -9.27 4.59 17.09
C LEU A 262 -9.13 3.80 18.39
N ASP A 263 -7.94 3.24 18.70
CA ASP A 263 -7.69 2.53 19.97
C ASP A 263 -7.73 3.50 21.18
N LYS A 264 -7.50 4.81 20.94
CA LYS A 264 -7.52 5.86 21.99
C LYS A 264 -8.79 6.69 21.94
N THR A 265 -9.28 6.95 20.73
CA THR A 265 -10.47 7.78 20.47
C THR A 265 -11.34 7.02 19.51
N PRO A 266 -12.31 6.22 20.02
CA PRO A 266 -13.10 5.30 19.20
C PRO A 266 -13.98 5.96 18.12
N ILE A 267 -14.23 7.27 18.26
CA ILE A 267 -15.01 8.07 17.31
C ILE A 267 -14.13 9.17 16.76
N ILE A 268 -14.02 9.25 15.45
CA ILE A 268 -13.29 10.28 14.71
C ILE A 268 -14.28 10.96 13.77
N ARG A 269 -14.33 12.29 13.81
CA ARG A 269 -15.15 13.14 12.94
C ARG A 269 -14.29 14.19 12.25
N GLY A 270 -14.66 14.56 11.05
CA GLY A 270 -14.10 15.68 10.35
C GLY A 270 -14.53 15.74 8.88
N VAL A 271 -14.25 16.87 8.26
CA VAL A 271 -14.50 17.07 6.83
C VAL A 271 -13.42 16.34 6.03
N LEU A 272 -13.83 15.48 5.10
CA LEU A 272 -12.91 14.73 4.23
C LEU A 272 -12.28 15.70 3.22
N GLN A 273 -11.00 15.98 3.37
CA GLN A 273 -10.21 16.89 2.51
C GLN A 273 -9.41 16.15 1.45
N GLY A 274 -9.19 14.84 1.62
CA GLY A 274 -8.45 14.06 0.65
C GLY A 274 -8.24 12.60 1.02
N ILE A 275 -7.78 11.84 0.02
CA ILE A 275 -7.41 10.44 0.16
C ILE A 275 -6.09 10.20 -0.58
N LYS A 276 -5.09 9.66 0.12
CA LYS A 276 -3.80 9.33 -0.49
C LYS A 276 -3.18 8.08 0.15
N GLY A 277 -2.81 7.10 -0.66
CA GLY A 277 -2.37 5.80 -0.17
C GLY A 277 -3.51 5.10 0.59
N GLN A 278 -3.23 4.69 1.81
CA GLN A 278 -4.25 4.12 2.71
C GLN A 278 -4.70 5.11 3.79
N TYR A 279 -4.55 6.42 3.52
CA TYR A 279 -4.90 7.48 4.46
C TYR A 279 -6.13 8.28 4.00
N LEU A 280 -7.05 8.53 4.92
CA LEU A 280 -8.01 9.61 4.81
C LEU A 280 -7.41 10.85 5.47
N ILE A 281 -7.54 11.97 4.80
CA ILE A 281 -7.10 13.29 5.25
C ILE A 281 -8.36 14.07 5.63
N LEU A 282 -8.49 14.36 6.93
CA LEU A 282 -9.59 15.14 7.47
C LEU A 282 -9.05 16.51 7.92
N ASP A 283 -9.92 17.50 8.04
CA ASP A 283 -9.59 18.80 8.64
C ASP A 283 -9.07 18.68 10.08
N THR A 284 -9.50 17.62 10.81
CA THR A 284 -9.10 17.33 12.18
C THR A 284 -7.82 16.50 12.31
N GLY A 285 -7.33 15.90 11.21
CA GLY A 285 -6.14 15.07 11.18
C GLY A 285 -6.22 13.95 10.14
N VAL A 286 -5.32 12.99 10.20
CA VAL A 286 -5.24 11.88 9.23
C VAL A 286 -5.44 10.53 9.90
N ILE A 287 -6.03 9.57 9.17
CA ILE A 287 -6.21 8.20 9.66
C ILE A 287 -5.76 7.18 8.61
N ASN A 288 -4.90 6.23 9.01
CA ASN A 288 -4.48 5.12 8.17
C ASN A 288 -5.50 3.97 8.29
N ILE A 289 -6.32 3.78 7.27
CA ILE A 289 -7.40 2.77 7.27
C ILE A 289 -6.84 1.35 7.31
N ARG A 290 -5.74 1.09 6.61
CA ARG A 290 -5.12 -0.25 6.59
C ARG A 290 -4.72 -0.75 7.97
N LYS A 291 -4.37 0.16 8.89
CA LYS A 291 -4.05 -0.18 10.29
C LYS A 291 -5.23 -0.86 11.00
N TYR A 292 -6.45 -0.53 10.59
CA TYR A 292 -7.69 -1.00 11.23
C TYR A 292 -8.35 -2.17 10.47
N SER A 293 -7.60 -2.86 9.61
CA SER A 293 -8.09 -4.12 9.01
C SER A 293 -8.52 -5.09 10.10
N GLY A 294 -9.72 -5.66 9.95
CA GLY A 294 -10.33 -6.55 10.95
C GLY A 294 -11.15 -5.84 12.05
N TYR A 295 -11.04 -4.52 12.19
CA TYR A 295 -11.86 -3.75 13.14
C TYR A 295 -13.30 -3.66 12.60
N GLN A 296 -14.29 -3.83 13.48
CA GLN A 296 -15.69 -3.56 13.12
C GLN A 296 -15.93 -2.05 13.27
N LEU A 297 -16.13 -1.39 12.14
CA LEU A 297 -16.33 0.06 12.07
C LEU A 297 -17.75 0.39 11.64
N LYS A 298 -18.22 1.56 12.06
CA LYS A 298 -19.32 2.29 11.44
C LYS A 298 -18.77 3.49 10.70
N LEU A 299 -19.21 3.68 9.47
CA LEU A 299 -18.95 4.86 8.67
C LEU A 299 -20.25 5.61 8.48
N ARG A 300 -20.26 6.90 8.82
CA ARG A 300 -21.37 7.82 8.56
C ARG A 300 -20.87 8.96 7.69
N ALA A 301 -21.68 9.41 6.78
CA ALA A 301 -21.41 10.57 5.91
C ALA A 301 -22.67 11.38 5.66
N GLU A 302 -22.50 12.72 5.55
CA GLU A 302 -23.54 13.65 5.13
C GLU A 302 -23.94 13.48 3.67
#